data_97079b688a6a19c94c9bce31d7135103
#
_entry.id   97079b688a6a19c94c9bce31d7135103
#
_cell.length_a   1.000
_cell.length_b   1.000
_cell.length_c   1.000
_cell.angle_alpha   90.00
_cell.angle_beta   90.00
_cell.angle_gamma   90.00
#
_symmetry.space_group_name_H-M   'P 1'
#
loop_
_entity.id
_entity.type
_entity.pdbx_description
1 polymer ?
#
loop_
_entity_poly.entity_id
_entity_poly.type
_entity_poly.pdbx_seq_one_letter_code
_entity_poly.pdbx_strand_id
1 'polypeptide(L)'
;LDERGHRDAAEIGGWIARHPPLPDLALVSPAVRTTQTFEIVREALTGAGPAPKVDFVPELYGADPALLLTAIRMASVTDPKQLMLIGHNPGMHELALTLTGSGDEAAKRALADNLPTSGLAVFDFATDDWNDVSFRRGKLVLFVSPKLLKQASRG
;
A
#
# COMPACT_ATOMS: atom_id res chain seq x y z
N LEU A 1 2.75 17.22 3.32
CA LEU A 1 2.28 17.13 1.94
C LEU A 1 1.89 18.51 1.42
N ASP A 2 2.23 18.78 0.15
CA ASP A 2 1.72 19.95 -0.55
C ASP A 2 0.27 19.71 -1.04
N GLU A 3 -0.29 20.71 -1.71
CA GLU A 3 -1.67 20.60 -2.24
C GLU A 3 -1.86 19.42 -3.17
N ARG A 4 -0.89 19.18 -4.05
CA ARG A 4 -0.95 18.05 -4.98
C ARG A 4 -0.89 16.73 -4.23
N GLY A 5 -0.01 16.64 -3.23
CA GLY A 5 0.09 15.44 -2.39
C GLY A 5 -1.20 15.13 -1.65
N HIS A 6 -1.88 16.16 -1.13
CA HIS A 6 -3.18 16.00 -0.48
C HIS A 6 -4.24 15.49 -1.46
N ARG A 7 -4.31 16.08 -2.66
CA ARG A 7 -5.27 15.66 -3.68
C ARG A 7 -5.02 14.22 -4.13
N ASP A 8 -3.76 13.88 -4.36
CA ASP A 8 -3.39 12.54 -4.83
C ASP A 8 -3.71 11.48 -3.76
N ALA A 9 -3.43 11.76 -2.49
CA ALA A 9 -3.78 10.84 -1.41
C ALA A 9 -5.30 10.68 -1.28
N ALA A 10 -6.06 11.76 -1.40
CA ALA A 10 -7.52 11.70 -1.36
C ALA A 10 -8.09 10.90 -2.52
N GLU A 11 -7.52 11.02 -3.71
CA GLU A 11 -7.95 10.27 -4.89
C GLU A 11 -7.72 8.77 -4.72
N ILE A 12 -6.54 8.39 -4.23
CA ILE A 12 -6.24 6.98 -3.94
C ILE A 12 -7.12 6.45 -2.81
N GLY A 13 -7.32 7.23 -1.75
CA GLY A 13 -8.22 6.85 -0.67
C GLY A 13 -9.64 6.62 -1.15
N GLY A 14 -10.16 7.49 -2.01
CA GLY A 14 -11.47 7.32 -2.64
C GLY A 14 -11.54 6.08 -3.52
N TRP A 15 -10.48 5.78 -4.26
CA TRP A 15 -10.40 4.56 -5.05
C TRP A 15 -10.48 3.33 -4.15
N ILE A 16 -9.72 3.28 -3.05
CA ILE A 16 -9.75 2.17 -2.10
C ILE A 16 -11.17 2.00 -1.53
N ALA A 17 -11.82 3.10 -1.18
CA ALA A 17 -13.19 3.07 -0.63
C ALA A 17 -14.19 2.43 -1.60
N ARG A 18 -13.98 2.58 -2.90
CA ARG A 18 -14.86 2.03 -3.95
C ARG A 18 -14.49 0.63 -4.41
N HIS A 19 -13.38 0.09 -3.91
CA HIS A 19 -12.84 -1.22 -4.36
C HIS A 19 -12.55 -2.12 -3.16
N PRO A 20 -13.61 -2.62 -2.47
CA PRO A 20 -13.40 -3.56 -1.36
C PRO A 20 -12.69 -4.83 -1.84
N PRO A 21 -12.02 -5.57 -0.93
CA PRO A 21 -12.08 -5.41 0.53
C PRO A 21 -11.23 -4.25 1.03
N LEU A 22 -11.69 -3.59 2.10
CA LEU A 22 -10.99 -2.47 2.71
C LEU A 22 -9.91 -2.97 3.68
N PRO A 23 -8.81 -2.20 3.87
CA PRO A 23 -7.82 -2.57 4.86
C PRO A 23 -8.41 -2.53 6.27
N ASP A 24 -8.06 -3.51 7.09
CA ASP A 24 -8.45 -3.58 8.50
C ASP A 24 -7.26 -3.28 9.44
N LEU A 25 -6.04 -3.29 8.93
CA LEU A 25 -4.86 -2.82 9.65
C LEU A 25 -3.97 -2.00 8.72
N ALA A 26 -3.50 -0.88 9.20
CA ALA A 26 -2.49 -0.06 8.51
C ALA A 26 -1.23 0.01 9.35
N LEU A 27 -0.09 -0.31 8.75
CA LEU A 27 1.24 -0.07 9.31
C LEU A 27 1.78 1.19 8.66
N VAL A 28 2.07 2.20 9.44
CA VAL A 28 2.39 3.54 8.93
C VAL A 28 3.69 4.04 9.56
N SER A 29 4.60 4.53 8.73
CA SER A 29 5.76 5.25 9.24
C SER A 29 5.28 6.49 10.01
N PRO A 30 5.87 6.82 11.17
CA PRO A 30 5.45 7.98 11.97
C PRO A 30 5.89 9.33 11.40
N ALA A 31 6.60 9.37 10.27
CA ALA A 31 6.97 10.63 9.63
C ALA A 31 5.72 11.45 9.28
N VAL A 32 5.87 12.78 9.24
CA VAL A 32 4.75 13.69 9.00
C VAL A 32 4.05 13.37 7.67
N ARG A 33 4.80 13.15 6.60
CA ARG A 33 4.23 12.86 5.26
C ARG A 33 3.35 11.62 5.26
N THR A 34 3.81 10.55 5.90
CA THR A 34 3.10 9.28 5.91
C THR A 34 1.90 9.29 6.84
N THR A 35 1.99 9.99 7.98
CA THR A 35 0.84 10.16 8.87
C THR A 35 -0.24 11.01 8.21
N GLN A 36 0.13 12.05 7.47
CA GLN A 36 -0.84 12.85 6.71
C GLN A 36 -1.51 12.02 5.63
N THR A 37 -0.75 11.22 4.89
CA THR A 37 -1.31 10.32 3.88
C THR A 37 -2.32 9.35 4.50
N PHE A 38 -1.97 8.74 5.62
CA PHE A 38 -2.88 7.82 6.31
C PHE A 38 -4.16 8.52 6.75
N GLU A 39 -4.07 9.71 7.34
CA GLU A 39 -5.25 10.45 7.78
C GLU A 39 -6.20 10.79 6.63
N ILE A 40 -5.64 11.18 5.49
CA ILE A 40 -6.43 11.50 4.29
C ILE A 40 -7.12 10.22 3.78
N VAL A 41 -6.40 9.11 3.70
CA VAL A 41 -6.97 7.83 3.25
C VAL A 41 -8.04 7.37 4.24
N ARG A 42 -7.78 7.43 5.54
CA ARG A 42 -8.74 7.02 6.57
C ARG A 42 -10.04 7.82 6.46
N GLU A 43 -9.94 9.12 6.24
CA GLU A 43 -11.12 9.97 6.07
C GLU A 43 -11.90 9.57 4.82
N ALA A 44 -11.21 9.26 3.73
CA ALA A 44 -11.85 8.80 2.49
C ALA A 44 -12.59 7.47 2.67
N LEU A 45 -12.17 6.63 3.61
CA LEU A 45 -12.83 5.36 3.92
C LEU A 45 -14.06 5.51 4.81
N THR A 46 -14.30 6.69 5.38
CA THR A 46 -15.44 6.95 6.25
C THR A 46 -16.73 6.67 5.50
N GLY A 47 -17.60 5.86 6.08
CA GLY A 47 -18.87 5.46 5.47
C GLY A 47 -18.78 4.27 4.53
N ALA A 48 -17.59 3.85 4.11
CA ALA A 48 -17.41 2.66 3.28
C ALA A 48 -17.31 1.37 4.10
N GLY A 49 -16.95 1.50 5.37
CA GLY A 49 -16.82 0.37 6.31
C GLY A 49 -16.13 0.82 7.58
N PRO A 50 -15.78 -0.13 8.47
CA PRO A 50 -15.04 0.20 9.69
C PRO A 50 -13.69 0.82 9.38
N ALA A 51 -13.27 1.78 10.20
CA ALA A 51 -11.94 2.38 10.06
C ALA A 51 -10.86 1.33 10.33
N PRO A 52 -9.77 1.30 9.57
CA PRO A 52 -8.67 0.41 9.85
C PRO A 52 -8.01 0.75 11.19
N LYS A 53 -7.55 -0.26 11.90
CA LYS A 53 -6.64 -0.05 13.02
C LYS A 53 -5.31 0.46 12.45
N VAL A 54 -4.60 1.26 13.24
CA VAL A 54 -3.30 1.79 12.80
C VAL A 54 -2.22 1.50 13.83
N ASP A 55 -1.07 1.04 13.34
CA ASP A 55 0.17 0.95 14.11
C ASP A 55 1.20 1.88 13.45
N PHE A 56 1.70 2.83 14.23
CA PHE A 56 2.82 3.65 13.77
C PHE A 56 4.12 2.94 14.11
N VAL A 57 4.88 2.59 13.06
CA VAL A 57 6.05 1.72 13.16
C VAL A 57 7.31 2.53 12.82
N PRO A 58 8.09 2.98 13.84
CA PRO A 58 9.28 3.80 13.58
C PRO A 58 10.31 3.15 12.66
N GLU A 59 10.41 1.83 12.68
CA GLU A 59 11.35 1.05 11.88
C GLU A 59 11.09 1.15 10.37
N LEU A 60 9.92 1.64 9.96
CA LEU A 60 9.61 1.81 8.55
C LEU A 60 10.33 3.00 7.92
N TYR A 61 10.82 3.94 8.74
CA TYR A 61 11.56 5.08 8.23
C TYR A 61 12.91 4.62 7.70
N GLY A 62 13.15 4.86 6.40
CA GLY A 62 14.41 4.46 5.77
C GLY A 62 14.61 2.96 5.65
N ALA A 63 13.56 2.16 5.83
CA ALA A 63 13.67 0.69 5.83
C ALA A 63 13.95 0.14 4.44
N ASP A 64 14.80 -0.90 4.40
CA ASP A 64 15.02 -1.71 3.21
C ASP A 64 13.91 -2.79 3.08
N PRO A 65 13.85 -3.52 1.96
CA PRO A 65 12.83 -4.56 1.78
C PRO A 65 12.83 -5.63 2.87
N ALA A 66 13.98 -6.01 3.41
CA ALA A 66 14.04 -7.03 4.46
C ALA A 66 13.37 -6.56 5.75
N LEU A 67 13.60 -5.31 6.15
CA LEU A 67 12.95 -4.73 7.33
C LEU A 67 11.44 -4.57 7.10
N LEU A 68 11.04 -4.13 5.90
CA LEU A 68 9.64 -4.00 5.54
C LEU A 68 8.93 -5.35 5.56
N LEU A 69 9.58 -6.39 5.05
CA LEU A 69 9.03 -7.76 5.09
C LEU A 69 8.86 -8.23 6.54
N THR A 70 9.82 -7.94 7.40
CA THR A 70 9.73 -8.27 8.82
C THR A 70 8.49 -7.62 9.44
N ALA A 71 8.23 -6.33 9.14
CA ALA A 71 7.05 -5.63 9.64
C ALA A 71 5.76 -6.31 9.16
N ILE A 72 5.70 -6.71 7.88
CA ILE A 72 4.54 -7.42 7.34
C ILE A 72 4.33 -8.74 8.08
N ARG A 73 5.39 -9.52 8.31
CA ARG A 73 5.29 -10.81 8.99
C ARG A 73 4.84 -10.66 10.44
N MET A 74 5.23 -9.59 11.11
CA MET A 74 4.80 -9.32 12.48
C MET A 74 3.31 -9.04 12.59
N ALA A 75 2.63 -8.71 11.49
CA ALA A 75 1.19 -8.56 11.45
C ALA A 75 0.46 -9.87 11.80
N SER A 76 1.15 -11.02 11.78
CA SER A 76 0.56 -12.30 12.20
C SER A 76 0.01 -12.25 13.63
N VAL A 77 0.55 -11.41 14.49
CA VAL A 77 0.09 -11.25 15.87
C VAL A 77 -1.33 -10.67 15.91
N THR A 78 -1.61 -9.69 15.08
CA THR A 78 -2.93 -9.05 14.95
C THR A 78 -3.84 -9.81 13.99
N ASP A 79 -3.23 -10.48 13.02
CA ASP A 79 -3.87 -11.30 12.00
C ASP A 79 -4.96 -10.57 11.21
N PRO A 80 -4.64 -9.43 10.58
CA PRO A 80 -5.61 -8.74 9.73
C PRO A 80 -5.88 -9.55 8.47
N LYS A 81 -7.04 -9.33 7.86
CA LYS A 81 -7.37 -9.92 6.56
C LYS A 81 -6.78 -9.11 5.42
N GLN A 82 -6.79 -7.79 5.57
CA GLN A 82 -6.26 -6.85 4.57
C GLN A 82 -5.31 -5.89 5.26
N LEU A 83 -4.04 -5.98 4.91
CA LEU A 83 -2.98 -5.15 5.49
C LEU A 83 -2.60 -4.04 4.52
N MET A 84 -2.55 -2.80 5.01
CA MET A 84 -2.02 -1.67 4.27
C MET A 84 -0.70 -1.22 4.88
N LEU A 85 0.28 -0.92 4.03
CA LEU A 85 1.59 -0.44 4.45
C LEU A 85 1.84 0.92 3.81
N ILE A 86 2.15 1.92 4.62
CA ILE A 86 2.49 3.27 4.15
C ILE A 86 3.89 3.62 4.63
N GLY A 87 4.80 3.75 3.70
CA GLY A 87 6.20 4.00 3.98
C GLY A 87 6.83 4.96 2.99
N HIS A 88 8.11 4.76 2.70
CA HIS A 88 8.93 5.69 1.95
C HIS A 88 9.63 5.01 0.78
N ASN A 89 9.83 5.77 -0.30
CA ASN A 89 10.71 5.34 -1.38
C ASN A 89 12.16 5.72 -1.04
N PRO A 90 13.13 4.97 -1.54
CA PRO A 90 12.98 3.87 -2.50
C PRO A 90 12.57 2.52 -1.89
N GLY A 91 12.53 2.39 -0.56
CA GLY A 91 12.28 1.12 0.11
C GLY A 91 10.95 0.47 -0.30
N MET A 92 9.88 1.25 -0.40
CA MET A 92 8.57 0.73 -0.80
C MET A 92 8.54 0.21 -2.23
N HIS A 93 9.17 0.92 -3.16
CA HIS A 93 9.27 0.45 -4.55
C HIS A 93 10.09 -0.85 -4.64
N GLU A 94 11.22 -0.89 -3.96
CA GLU A 94 12.07 -2.08 -3.90
C GLU A 94 11.33 -3.26 -3.28
N LEU A 95 10.56 -3.02 -2.21
CA LEU A 95 9.74 -4.06 -1.60
C LEU A 95 8.72 -4.61 -2.60
N ALA A 96 7.99 -3.72 -3.27
CA ALA A 96 6.97 -4.14 -4.23
C ALA A 96 7.58 -4.97 -5.36
N LEU A 97 8.73 -4.57 -5.87
CA LEU A 97 9.44 -5.33 -6.91
C LEU A 97 9.88 -6.71 -6.39
N THR A 98 10.41 -6.79 -5.17
CA THR A 98 10.89 -8.05 -4.62
C THR A 98 9.78 -8.98 -4.17
N LEU A 99 8.60 -8.46 -3.78
CA LEU A 99 7.44 -9.28 -3.47
C LEU A 99 6.83 -9.93 -4.70
N THR A 100 6.99 -9.33 -5.87
CA THR A 100 6.34 -9.77 -7.09
C THR A 100 6.92 -11.10 -7.58
N GLY A 101 6.11 -12.14 -7.62
CA GLY A 101 6.43 -13.42 -8.24
C GLY A 101 5.62 -13.67 -9.50
N SER A 102 4.41 -13.16 -9.53
CA SER A 102 3.49 -13.29 -10.66
C SER A 102 2.54 -12.10 -10.70
N GLY A 103 1.64 -12.08 -11.64
CA GLY A 103 0.59 -11.07 -11.67
C GLY A 103 0.26 -10.57 -13.05
N ASP A 104 -0.56 -9.53 -13.08
CA ASP A 104 -0.97 -8.86 -14.30
C ASP A 104 0.24 -8.23 -15.00
N GLU A 105 0.41 -8.53 -16.29
CA GLU A 105 1.60 -8.09 -17.04
C GLU A 105 1.69 -6.57 -17.16
N ALA A 106 0.56 -5.89 -17.39
CA ALA A 106 0.55 -4.43 -17.49
C ALA A 106 0.89 -3.79 -16.13
N ALA A 107 0.36 -4.35 -15.03
CA ALA A 107 0.67 -3.87 -13.69
C ALA A 107 2.15 -4.08 -13.36
N LYS A 108 2.71 -5.23 -13.72
CA LYS A 108 4.13 -5.53 -13.50
C LYS A 108 5.03 -4.55 -14.25
N ARG A 109 4.69 -4.23 -15.50
CA ARG A 109 5.46 -3.25 -16.29
C ARG A 109 5.38 -1.85 -15.69
N ALA A 110 4.20 -1.43 -15.27
CA ALA A 110 4.01 -0.13 -14.65
C ALA A 110 4.79 -0.01 -13.34
N LEU A 111 4.74 -1.04 -12.50
CA LEU A 111 5.47 -1.09 -11.24
C LEU A 111 6.99 -1.11 -11.48
N ALA A 112 7.47 -1.83 -12.48
CA ALA A 112 8.89 -1.87 -12.82
C ALA A 112 9.41 -0.48 -13.18
N ASP A 113 8.59 0.33 -13.81
CA ASP A 113 8.96 1.69 -14.19
C ASP A 113 9.06 2.60 -12.97
N ASN A 114 8.04 2.61 -12.11
CA ASN A 114 8.02 3.49 -10.94
C ASN A 114 6.91 3.12 -9.96
N LEU A 115 7.13 3.43 -8.68
CA LEU A 115 6.07 3.53 -7.67
C LEU A 115 6.02 4.99 -7.24
N PRO A 116 5.14 5.80 -7.84
CA PRO A 116 5.10 7.24 -7.54
C PRO A 116 4.48 7.52 -6.19
N THR A 117 4.59 8.76 -5.74
CA THR A 117 3.87 9.25 -4.56
C THR A 117 2.38 8.97 -4.74
N SER A 118 1.76 8.42 -3.70
CA SER A 118 0.37 7.94 -3.72
C SER A 118 0.09 6.84 -4.73
N GLY A 119 1.12 6.16 -5.22
CA GLY A 119 0.95 4.92 -5.97
C GLY A 119 0.54 3.78 -5.04
N LEU A 120 -0.28 2.87 -5.56
CA LEU A 120 -0.80 1.73 -4.80
C LEU A 120 -0.53 0.44 -5.57
N ALA A 121 0.17 -0.49 -4.93
CA ALA A 121 0.37 -1.85 -5.43
C ALA A 121 -0.36 -2.81 -4.50
N VAL A 122 -1.16 -3.71 -5.07
CA VAL A 122 -1.96 -4.67 -4.32
C VAL A 122 -1.49 -6.07 -4.65
N PHE A 123 -1.21 -6.85 -3.60
CA PHE A 123 -0.70 -8.21 -3.72
C PHE A 123 -1.60 -9.20 -3.01
N ASP A 124 -1.74 -10.38 -3.60
CA ASP A 124 -2.27 -11.56 -2.93
C ASP A 124 -1.14 -12.56 -2.68
N PHE A 125 -1.23 -13.25 -1.56
CA PHE A 125 -0.30 -14.32 -1.22
C PHE A 125 -1.08 -15.60 -0.94
N ALA A 126 -0.58 -16.72 -1.44
CA ALA A 126 -1.23 -18.03 -1.27
C ALA A 126 -0.90 -18.62 0.11
N THR A 127 -1.30 -17.91 1.15
CA THR A 127 -1.12 -18.33 2.55
C THR A 127 -2.17 -17.66 3.43
N ASP A 128 -2.49 -18.30 4.55
CA ASP A 128 -3.37 -17.73 5.58
C ASP A 128 -2.58 -17.10 6.73
N ASP A 129 -1.25 -17.14 6.67
CA ASP A 129 -0.38 -16.67 7.75
C ASP A 129 0.57 -15.59 7.24
N TRP A 130 0.53 -14.40 7.84
CA TRP A 130 1.44 -13.31 7.48
C TRP A 130 2.92 -13.68 7.66
N ASN A 131 3.24 -14.62 8.56
CA ASN A 131 4.61 -15.12 8.72
C ASN A 131 5.14 -15.81 7.47
N ASP A 132 4.27 -16.31 6.61
CA ASP A 132 4.66 -17.03 5.40
C ASP A 132 4.77 -16.13 4.18
N VAL A 133 4.44 -14.85 4.30
CA VAL A 133 4.64 -13.88 3.23
C VAL A 133 6.13 -13.81 2.91
N SER A 134 6.49 -13.94 1.65
CA SER A 134 7.88 -14.08 1.22
C SER A 134 8.14 -13.38 -0.09
N PHE A 135 9.41 -13.02 -0.32
CA PHE A 135 9.83 -12.44 -1.60
C PHE A 135 9.50 -13.38 -2.76
N ARG A 136 9.11 -12.82 -3.89
CA ARG A 136 8.80 -13.51 -5.15
C ARG A 136 7.59 -14.45 -5.06
N ARG A 137 6.81 -14.37 -3.99
CA ARG A 137 5.62 -15.21 -3.80
C ARG A 137 4.32 -14.42 -3.93
N GLY A 138 4.42 -13.09 -4.04
CA GLY A 138 3.24 -12.24 -4.21
C GLY A 138 2.73 -12.27 -5.64
N LYS A 139 1.40 -12.29 -5.77
CA LYS A 139 0.74 -12.04 -7.04
C LYS A 139 0.34 -10.57 -7.08
N LEU A 140 0.95 -9.81 -7.98
CA LEU A 140 0.57 -8.41 -8.18
C LEU A 140 -0.77 -8.36 -8.89
N VAL A 141 -1.82 -8.08 -8.14
CA VAL A 141 -3.20 -8.08 -8.64
C VAL A 141 -3.48 -6.79 -9.40
N LEU A 142 -2.88 -5.69 -8.92
CA LEU A 142 -3.30 -4.37 -9.34
C LEU A 142 -2.22 -3.35 -9.02
N PHE A 143 -2.07 -2.38 -9.90
CA PHE A 143 -1.25 -1.20 -9.69
C PHE A 143 -2.03 0.03 -10.15
N VAL A 144 -2.22 1.00 -9.27
CA VAL A 144 -2.86 2.27 -9.59
C VAL A 144 -2.03 3.43 -9.10
N SER A 145 -2.14 4.54 -9.79
CA SER A 145 -1.50 5.79 -9.39
C SER A 145 -2.43 6.95 -9.76
N PRO A 146 -2.21 8.13 -9.18
CA PRO A 146 -3.00 9.30 -9.56
C PRO A 146 -2.96 9.58 -11.07
N LYS A 147 -1.80 9.39 -11.69
CA LYS A 147 -1.65 9.57 -13.14
C LYS A 147 -2.52 8.59 -13.93
N LEU A 148 -2.49 7.31 -13.55
CA LEU A 148 -3.29 6.28 -14.23
C LEU A 148 -4.78 6.50 -14.05
N LEU A 149 -5.21 6.93 -12.86
CA LEU A 149 -6.61 7.26 -12.60
C LEU A 149 -7.09 8.44 -13.45
N LYS A 150 -6.25 9.46 -13.62
CA LYS A 150 -6.56 10.59 -14.48
C LYS A 150 -6.68 10.18 -15.93
N GLN A 151 -5.79 9.32 -16.42
CA GLN A 151 -5.84 8.79 -17.79
C GLN A 151 -7.12 7.98 -18.01
N ALA A 152 -7.52 7.14 -17.07
CA ALA A 152 -8.73 6.34 -17.17
C ALA A 152 -9.98 7.22 -17.23
N SER A 153 -10.03 8.32 -16.45
CA SER A 153 -11.18 9.24 -16.44
C SER A 153 -11.32 10.07 -17.71
N ARG A 154 -10.24 10.18 -18.50
CA ARG A 154 -10.25 10.89 -19.79
C ARG A 154 -10.64 10.00 -20.98
N GLY A 155 -10.58 8.71 -20.77
CA GLY A 155 -10.95 7.71 -21.79
C GLY A 155 -12.41 7.26 -21.70
#